data_e80011feb000d17da3c3a0408d9fb1d9
#
_entry.id   e80011feb000d17da3c3a0408d9fb1d9
#
_cell.length_a   1.000
_cell.length_b   1.000
_cell.length_c   1.000
_cell.angle_alpha   90.00
_cell.angle_beta   90.00
_cell.angle_gamma   90.00
#
_symmetry.space_group_name_H-M   'P 1'
#
loop_
_entity.id
_entity.type
_entity.pdbx_description
1 polymer ?
#
loop_
_entity_poly.entity_id
_entity_poly.type
_entity_poly.pdbx_seq_one_letter_code
_entity_poly.pdbx_strand_id
1 'polypeptide(L)'
;MRTLRNQEFASDKVCGTSLKGYTKATYKRLVEVLGPPTFSDASADDKTQVEWVVKFKNDYFTIYDWKTYDREYTMNELTIFHVGGEVDAFDFICRLENKIK
;
A
#
# COMPACT_ATOMS: atom_id res chain seq x y z
N MET A 1 4.95 -5.51 11.46
CA MET A 1 4.47 -4.72 10.29
C MET A 1 4.42 -3.25 10.69
N ARG A 2 5.19 -2.41 10.04
CA ARG A 2 5.29 -0.99 10.41
C ARG A 2 5.25 -0.12 9.16
N THR A 3 4.32 0.83 9.12
CA THR A 3 4.21 1.77 8.01
C THR A 3 5.27 2.87 8.17
N LEU A 4 6.01 3.15 7.10
CA LEU A 4 7.03 4.19 7.10
C LEU A 4 6.37 5.57 7.05
N ARG A 5 6.98 6.53 7.77
CA ARG A 5 6.47 7.92 7.82
C ARG A 5 7.35 8.89 7.04
N ASN A 6 8.63 8.58 6.90
CA ASN A 6 9.55 9.44 6.15
C ASN A 6 9.43 9.12 4.67
N GLN A 7 8.87 10.07 3.90
CA GLN A 7 8.60 9.86 2.47
C GLN A 7 9.88 9.66 1.65
N GLU A 8 10.94 10.37 1.99
CA GLU A 8 12.21 10.27 1.28
C GLU A 8 12.81 8.87 1.46
N PHE A 9 12.84 8.39 2.69
CA PHE A 9 13.34 7.05 2.99
C PHE A 9 12.46 6.00 2.33
N ALA A 10 11.14 6.18 2.39
CA ALA A 10 10.18 5.25 1.80
C ALA A 10 10.33 5.18 0.28
N SER A 11 10.51 6.32 -0.39
CA SER A 11 10.73 6.36 -1.84
C SER A 11 11.95 5.54 -2.24
N ASP A 12 13.02 5.65 -1.46
CA ASP A 12 14.24 4.88 -1.69
C ASP A 12 13.97 3.38 -1.58
N LYS A 13 13.18 2.98 -0.58
CA LYS A 13 12.91 1.56 -0.32
C LYS A 13 11.97 0.92 -1.33
N VAL A 14 11.12 1.67 -2.01
CA VAL A 14 10.25 1.12 -3.05
C VAL A 14 10.88 1.14 -4.44
N CYS A 15 12.04 1.76 -4.58
CA CYS A 15 12.78 1.74 -5.84
C CYS A 15 13.18 0.30 -6.17
N GLY A 16 12.81 -0.17 -7.35
CA GLY A 16 13.10 -1.55 -7.75
C GLY A 16 12.04 -2.57 -7.35
N THR A 17 10.96 -2.15 -6.70
CA THR A 17 9.86 -3.07 -6.40
C THR A 17 9.03 -3.36 -7.65
N SER A 18 8.37 -4.51 -7.65
CA SER A 18 7.45 -4.89 -8.72
C SER A 18 6.18 -5.46 -8.10
N LEU A 19 5.13 -5.59 -8.91
CA LEU A 19 3.85 -6.13 -8.45
C LEU A 19 4.04 -7.57 -7.99
N LYS A 20 3.57 -7.88 -6.77
CA LYS A 20 3.67 -9.20 -6.16
C LYS A 20 2.32 -9.81 -5.80
N GLY A 21 1.25 -9.03 -5.77
CA GLY A 21 -0.06 -9.55 -5.44
C GLY A 21 -1.07 -8.43 -5.25
N TYR A 22 -2.20 -8.81 -4.66
CA TYR A 22 -3.33 -7.91 -4.48
C TYR A 22 -3.98 -8.15 -3.12
N THR A 23 -4.64 -7.12 -2.59
CA THR A 23 -5.51 -7.28 -1.44
C THR A 23 -6.74 -6.39 -1.63
N LYS A 24 -7.89 -6.85 -1.15
CA LYS A 24 -9.14 -6.13 -1.27
C LYS A 24 -9.52 -5.54 0.08
N ALA A 25 -9.68 -4.22 0.13
CA ALA A 25 -9.95 -3.54 1.40
C ALA A 25 -10.55 -2.17 1.12
N THR A 26 -11.07 -1.54 2.19
CA THR A 26 -11.44 -0.14 2.14
C THR A 26 -10.26 0.70 2.63
N TYR A 27 -10.18 1.93 2.17
CA TYR A 27 -9.19 2.88 2.68
C TYR A 27 -9.26 3.00 4.20
N LYS A 28 -10.48 3.15 4.72
CA LYS A 28 -10.70 3.28 6.16
C LYS A 28 -10.11 2.12 6.94
N ARG A 29 -10.33 0.90 6.46
CA ARG A 29 -9.82 -0.28 7.15
C ARG A 29 -8.30 -0.36 7.10
N LEU A 30 -7.70 0.01 5.97
CA LEU A 30 -6.24 0.05 5.89
C LEU A 30 -5.65 1.09 6.83
N VAL A 31 -6.31 2.24 6.99
CA VAL A 31 -5.87 3.24 7.96
C VAL A 31 -5.96 2.71 9.39
N GLU A 32 -7.01 1.97 9.70
CA GLU A 32 -7.17 1.36 11.03
C GLU A 32 -6.06 0.35 11.34
N VAL A 33 -5.63 -0.39 10.33
CA VAL A 33 -4.63 -1.46 10.49
C VAL A 33 -3.20 -0.94 10.37
N LEU A 34 -2.95 -0.02 9.45
CA LEU A 34 -1.60 0.43 9.08
C LEU A 34 -1.31 1.87 9.48
N GLY A 35 -2.35 2.63 9.85
CA GLY A 35 -2.22 4.07 10.07
C GLY A 35 -2.36 4.83 8.75
N PRO A 36 -2.19 6.15 8.76
CA PRO A 36 -2.28 6.95 7.53
C PRO A 36 -1.26 6.50 6.50
N PRO A 37 -1.56 6.64 5.21
CA PRO A 37 -0.60 6.22 4.17
C PRO A 37 0.68 7.05 4.21
N THR A 38 1.78 6.45 3.74
CA THR A 38 3.06 7.12 3.61
C THR A 38 2.96 8.28 2.62
N PHE A 39 2.28 8.03 1.49
CA PHE A 39 2.00 9.04 0.47
C PHE A 39 0.49 9.18 0.38
N SER A 40 -0.02 10.34 0.78
CA SER A 40 -1.45 10.60 0.81
C SER A 40 -1.93 11.44 -0.35
N ASP A 41 -1.02 11.93 -1.19
CA ASP A 41 -1.34 12.71 -2.38
C ASP A 41 -1.22 11.85 -3.64
N ALA A 42 -2.02 12.19 -4.66
CA ALA A 42 -1.98 11.48 -5.93
C ALA A 42 -0.59 11.57 -6.57
N SER A 43 -0.19 10.51 -7.26
CA SER A 43 1.05 10.52 -8.03
C SER A 43 0.93 11.52 -9.20
N ALA A 44 2.07 11.88 -9.79
CA ALA A 44 2.11 12.89 -10.85
C ALA A 44 1.25 12.53 -12.07
N ASP A 45 1.09 11.23 -12.33
CA ASP A 45 0.28 10.74 -13.47
C ASP A 45 -1.13 10.27 -13.04
N ASP A 46 -1.52 10.54 -11.80
CA ASP A 46 -2.81 10.16 -11.21
C ASP A 46 -3.11 8.66 -11.19
N LYS A 47 -2.15 7.82 -11.48
CA LYS A 47 -2.36 6.37 -11.45
C LYS A 47 -2.48 5.83 -10.04
N THR A 48 -1.87 6.50 -9.06
CA THR A 48 -1.89 6.12 -7.65
C THR A 48 -2.38 7.29 -6.84
N GLN A 49 -3.45 7.10 -6.07
CA GLN A 49 -4.01 8.14 -5.21
C GLN A 49 -3.41 8.11 -3.82
N VAL A 50 -3.14 6.92 -3.28
CA VAL A 50 -2.55 6.74 -1.96
C VAL A 50 -1.58 5.56 -2.02
N GLU A 51 -0.56 5.60 -1.16
CA GLU A 51 0.40 4.50 -1.09
C GLU A 51 0.92 4.35 0.34
N TRP A 52 0.89 3.12 0.84
CA TRP A 52 1.55 2.75 2.10
C TRP A 52 2.86 2.06 1.75
N VAL A 53 3.94 2.40 2.47
CA VAL A 53 5.19 1.66 2.40
C VAL A 53 5.38 1.03 3.78
N VAL A 54 5.46 -0.29 3.83
CA VAL A 54 5.40 -1.05 5.07
C VAL A 54 6.64 -1.93 5.20
N LYS A 55 7.30 -1.85 6.35
CA LYS A 55 8.36 -2.78 6.70
C LYS A 55 7.74 -3.99 7.39
N PHE A 56 8.01 -5.19 6.85
CA PHE A 56 7.55 -6.45 7.40
C PHE A 56 8.74 -7.41 7.44
N LYS A 57 9.10 -7.84 8.64
CA LYS A 57 10.34 -8.60 8.86
C LYS A 57 11.51 -7.75 8.38
N ASN A 58 12.33 -8.21 7.46
CA ASN A 58 13.47 -7.45 6.94
C ASN A 58 13.22 -6.88 5.55
N ASP A 59 11.99 -6.92 5.07
CA ASP A 59 11.65 -6.51 3.71
C ASP A 59 10.67 -5.34 3.72
N TYR A 60 10.61 -4.64 2.60
CA TYR A 60 9.71 -3.51 2.42
C TYR A 60 8.69 -3.84 1.34
N PHE A 61 7.43 -3.55 1.62
CA PHE A 61 6.32 -3.78 0.70
C PHE A 61 5.56 -2.48 0.52
N THR A 62 4.94 -2.32 -0.65
CA THR A 62 4.09 -1.17 -0.92
C THR A 62 2.67 -1.63 -1.18
N ILE A 63 1.69 -0.85 -0.71
CA ILE A 63 0.28 -1.09 -0.94
C ILE A 63 -0.27 0.18 -1.56
N TYR A 64 -0.87 0.07 -2.74
CA TYR A 64 -1.33 1.25 -3.48
C TYR A 64 -2.54 0.90 -4.35
N ASP A 65 -3.38 1.92 -4.60
CA ASP A 65 -4.42 1.81 -5.61
C ASP A 65 -3.79 2.01 -6.98
N TRP A 66 -4.34 1.40 -8.01
CA TRP A 66 -3.73 1.48 -9.34
C TRP A 66 -4.75 1.83 -10.39
N LYS A 67 -4.54 2.96 -11.06
CA LYS A 67 -5.38 3.41 -12.18
C LYS A 67 -6.85 3.58 -11.81
N THR A 68 -7.14 3.90 -10.55
CA THR A 68 -8.52 4.24 -10.18
C THR A 68 -8.91 5.59 -10.76
N TYR A 69 -7.95 6.51 -10.87
CA TYR A 69 -8.13 7.86 -11.41
C TYR A 69 -9.21 8.66 -10.69
N ASP A 70 -9.72 8.15 -9.58
CA ASP A 70 -10.80 8.74 -8.81
C ASP A 70 -10.50 8.57 -7.33
N ARG A 71 -10.02 9.66 -6.74
CA ARG A 71 -9.63 9.65 -5.33
C ARG A 71 -10.83 9.39 -4.42
N GLU A 72 -12.01 9.93 -4.78
CA GLU A 72 -13.21 9.72 -3.99
C GLU A 72 -13.61 8.26 -3.97
N TYR A 73 -13.50 7.57 -5.08
CA TYR A 73 -13.75 6.13 -5.15
C TYR A 73 -12.78 5.37 -4.24
N THR A 74 -11.49 5.66 -4.35
CA THR A 74 -10.46 5.00 -3.54
C THR A 74 -10.72 5.17 -2.05
N MET A 75 -11.16 6.37 -1.63
CA MET A 75 -11.39 6.67 -0.22
C MET A 75 -12.65 6.04 0.34
N ASN A 76 -13.67 5.83 -0.49
CA ASN A 76 -15.00 5.47 -0.01
C ASN A 76 -15.46 4.06 -0.38
N GLU A 77 -14.84 3.42 -1.37
CA GLU A 77 -15.30 2.15 -1.87
C GLU A 77 -14.32 1.01 -1.58
N LEU A 78 -14.85 -0.22 -1.60
CA LEU A 78 -14.03 -1.42 -1.49
C LEU A 78 -13.15 -1.49 -2.74
N THR A 79 -11.86 -1.43 -2.55
CA THR A 79 -10.88 -1.29 -3.64
C THR A 79 -9.92 -2.46 -3.66
N ILE A 80 -9.53 -2.90 -4.85
CA ILE A 80 -8.46 -3.88 -5.01
C ILE A 80 -7.14 -3.10 -4.99
N PHE A 81 -6.39 -3.25 -3.91
CA PHE A 81 -5.08 -2.61 -3.78
C PHE A 81 -4.00 -3.54 -4.31
N HIS A 82 -3.03 -2.95 -4.99
CA HIS A 82 -1.85 -3.67 -5.46
C HIS A 82 -0.83 -3.75 -4.35
N VAL A 83 -0.12 -4.88 -4.28
CA VAL A 83 0.97 -5.08 -3.32
C VAL A 83 2.24 -5.29 -4.13
N GLY A 84 3.23 -4.45 -3.89
CA GLY A 84 4.54 -4.53 -4.55
C GLY A 84 5.64 -4.84 -3.56
N GLY A 85 6.78 -5.32 -4.08
CA GLY A 85 7.94 -5.62 -3.27
C GLY A 85 9.08 -6.13 -4.13
N GLU A 86 10.25 -6.37 -3.51
CA GLU A 86 11.39 -6.96 -4.18
C GLU A 86 11.41 -8.48 -4.03
N VAL A 87 10.68 -9.01 -3.04
CA VAL A 87 10.60 -10.44 -2.74
C VAL A 87 9.15 -10.88 -2.73
N ASP A 88 8.92 -12.19 -2.67
CA ASP A 88 7.58 -12.75 -2.59
C ASP A 88 6.78 -12.13 -1.43
N ALA A 89 5.54 -11.77 -1.68
CA ALA A 89 4.68 -11.07 -0.72
C ALA A 89 3.63 -11.98 -0.08
N PHE A 90 3.71 -13.29 -0.26
CA PHE A 90 2.67 -14.20 0.23
C PHE A 90 2.46 -14.05 1.75
N ASP A 91 3.52 -14.15 2.53
CA ASP A 91 3.43 -14.05 4.00
C ASP A 91 2.92 -12.66 4.41
N PHE A 92 3.40 -11.63 3.75
CA PHE A 92 2.97 -10.26 4.05
C PHE A 92 1.47 -10.09 3.79
N ILE A 93 1.00 -10.56 2.64
CA ILE A 93 -0.42 -10.44 2.27
C ILE A 93 -1.29 -11.25 3.24
N CYS A 94 -0.89 -12.46 3.57
CA CYS A 94 -1.65 -13.27 4.54
C CYS A 94 -1.76 -12.59 5.90
N ARG A 95 -0.66 -12.03 6.39
CA ARG A 95 -0.65 -11.32 7.66
C ARG A 95 -1.51 -10.06 7.60
N LEU A 96 -1.42 -9.32 6.50
CA LEU A 96 -2.22 -8.12 6.29
C LEU A 96 -3.71 -8.46 6.27
N GLU A 97 -4.09 -9.48 5.52
CA GLU A 97 -5.49 -9.90 5.41
C GLU A 97 -6.06 -10.35 6.74
N ASN A 98 -5.25 -11.01 7.56
CA ASN A 98 -5.68 -11.38 8.92
C ASN A 98 -5.96 -10.14 9.78
N LYS A 99 -5.21 -9.07 9.59
CA LYS A 99 -5.43 -7.82 10.33
C LYS A 99 -6.66 -7.06 9.84
N ILE A 100 -6.96 -7.18 8.55
CA ILE A 100 -8.09 -6.51 7.91
C ILE A 100 -9.42 -7.15 8.31
N LYS A 101 -9.43 -8.45 8.54
CA LYS A 101 -10.64 -9.18 8.92
C LYS A 101 -11.23 -8.72 10.23
#